data_053fa4ffbabee7348f3ac6e77203eb01
#
_entry.id   053fa4ffbabee7348f3ac6e77203eb01
#
_cell.length_a   1.000
_cell.length_b   1.000
_cell.length_c   1.000
_cell.angle_alpha   90.00
_cell.angle_beta   90.00
_cell.angle_gamma   90.00
#
_symmetry.space_group_name_H-M   'P 1'
#
loop_
_entity.id
_entity.type
_entity.pdbx_description
1 polymer ?
#
loop_
_entity_poly.entity_id
_entity_poly.type
_entity_poly.pdbx_seq_one_letter_code
_entity_poly.pdbx_strand_id
1 'polypeptide(L)'
;QKTHERSYGKKGPWVTNKQIIMDAVKRTDIYKKLKNEGLSDDDILANLNKTTSEMELFSYDEQKVVEASTLDSISHYLKFLNTGFLALEPTTGAVKAWVGGVDFEYFKYDHVSQSKRQVGSTFKPFVYTAALENGMKPCTYFSPNEVTYEDGWTPSNSGALSDDPYINYNLKTALSHSINTIAVKVLMETGIDKVIDQAKKMGIESKLPKVPSLALGTAELSVKELAKAYTSFVNNGKPSTPYYITKIEDGNGNVLAEFKPEISKTRVISEVNRQVMIEMLKATVNEGTATRLRSTYKLQNDIAGKTGTTQSNKDGWFVGITPKLVTVTWVGADDHRIGFRNTAIGQGANSALPIFALFLQKLNQDKEFNEITQARFKMPSSEVVEMMDCEESQRDGFFERLLTNPEKKKGNNGNGKKKKGFFSRLFGKKDKN
;
A
#
# COMPACT_ATOMS: atom_id res chain seq x y z
N GLN A 1 -1.76 10.95 -15.43
CA GLN A 1 -0.99 10.67 -16.62
C GLN A 1 -0.19 11.90 -17.10
N LYS A 2 -0.85 13.00 -17.49
CA LYS A 2 -0.16 14.20 -18.03
C LYS A 2 0.95 14.73 -17.10
N THR A 3 0.72 14.77 -15.79
CA THR A 3 1.72 15.21 -14.81
C THR A 3 2.90 14.23 -14.74
N HIS A 4 2.63 12.93 -14.82
CA HIS A 4 3.66 11.90 -14.88
C HIS A 4 4.55 12.07 -16.10
N GLU A 5 3.97 12.15 -17.30
CA GLU A 5 4.71 12.35 -18.54
C GLU A 5 5.54 13.65 -18.53
N ARG A 6 4.92 14.78 -18.12
CA ARG A 6 5.61 16.08 -18.00
C ARG A 6 6.79 16.04 -17.04
N SER A 7 6.70 15.28 -15.96
CA SER A 7 7.80 15.16 -14.98
C SER A 7 9.07 14.57 -15.59
N TYR A 8 8.93 13.67 -16.56
CA TYR A 8 10.05 13.05 -17.26
C TYR A 8 10.49 13.85 -18.50
N GLY A 9 9.60 14.62 -19.11
CA GLY A 9 9.83 15.29 -20.37
C GLY A 9 10.21 14.30 -21.49
N LYS A 10 11.20 14.64 -22.32
CA LYS A 10 11.69 13.78 -23.41
C LYS A 10 12.59 12.62 -22.95
N LYS A 11 12.90 12.52 -21.65
CA LYS A 11 13.87 11.54 -21.09
C LYS A 11 13.18 10.44 -20.27
N GLY A 12 11.94 10.10 -20.59
CA GLY A 12 11.23 9.00 -19.91
C GLY A 12 11.90 7.63 -20.15
N PRO A 13 11.86 6.71 -19.17
CA PRO A 13 12.48 5.38 -19.30
C PRO A 13 11.94 4.58 -20.48
N TRP A 14 10.71 4.83 -20.90
CA TRP A 14 10.08 4.26 -22.11
C TRP A 14 10.70 4.71 -23.43
N VAL A 15 11.63 5.70 -23.40
CA VAL A 15 12.37 6.16 -24.56
C VAL A 15 13.88 5.91 -24.37
N THR A 16 14.39 6.06 -23.16
CA THR A 16 15.84 6.09 -22.91
C THR A 16 16.39 4.76 -22.38
N ASN A 17 15.57 3.90 -21.78
CA ASN A 17 16.02 2.64 -21.22
C ASN A 17 15.85 1.48 -22.23
N LYS A 18 16.94 1.19 -22.95
CA LYS A 18 16.97 0.13 -23.96
C LYS A 18 16.52 -1.24 -23.42
N GLN A 19 16.83 -1.57 -22.17
CA GLN A 19 16.44 -2.86 -21.58
C GLN A 19 14.93 -2.97 -21.37
N ILE A 20 14.29 -1.91 -20.87
CA ILE A 20 12.83 -1.88 -20.69
C ILE A 20 12.12 -2.03 -22.05
N ILE A 21 12.62 -1.29 -23.05
CA ILE A 21 12.06 -1.33 -24.42
C ILE A 21 12.25 -2.74 -25.00
N MET A 22 13.44 -3.31 -24.91
CA MET A 22 13.73 -4.65 -25.42
C MET A 22 12.88 -5.71 -24.76
N ASP A 23 12.71 -5.65 -23.44
CA ASP A 23 11.87 -6.61 -22.72
C ASP A 23 10.39 -6.49 -23.12
N ALA A 24 9.91 -5.29 -23.43
CA ALA A 24 8.58 -5.09 -23.97
C ALA A 24 8.45 -5.65 -25.41
N VAL A 25 9.44 -5.42 -26.26
CA VAL A 25 9.53 -5.98 -27.62
C VAL A 25 9.51 -7.50 -27.60
N LYS A 26 10.28 -8.14 -26.69
CA LYS A 26 10.35 -9.60 -26.55
C LYS A 26 9.02 -10.28 -26.21
N ARG A 27 8.08 -9.53 -25.63
CA ARG A 27 6.73 -10.05 -25.32
C ARG A 27 5.79 -10.05 -26.51
N THR A 28 6.16 -9.41 -27.63
CA THR A 28 5.31 -9.32 -28.83
C THR A 28 5.45 -10.53 -29.74
N ASP A 29 4.39 -10.86 -30.47
CA ASP A 29 4.42 -11.96 -31.43
C ASP A 29 5.30 -11.63 -32.65
N ILE A 30 5.40 -10.35 -33.02
CA ILE A 30 6.30 -9.90 -34.09
C ILE A 30 7.77 -10.18 -33.76
N TYR A 31 8.18 -10.00 -32.49
CA TYR A 31 9.53 -10.39 -32.05
C TYR A 31 9.78 -11.88 -32.23
N LYS A 32 8.84 -12.73 -31.78
CA LYS A 32 8.94 -14.19 -31.90
C LYS A 32 9.10 -14.62 -33.36
N LYS A 33 8.32 -14.00 -34.26
CA LYS A 33 8.38 -14.24 -35.70
C LYS A 33 9.77 -13.89 -36.27
N LEU A 34 10.23 -12.65 -36.07
CA LEU A 34 11.52 -12.18 -36.58
C LEU A 34 12.70 -12.95 -35.96
N LYS A 35 12.61 -13.37 -34.71
CA LYS A 35 13.61 -14.19 -34.05
C LYS A 35 13.73 -15.59 -34.67
N ASN A 36 12.59 -16.20 -35.02
CA ASN A 36 12.54 -17.47 -35.75
C ASN A 36 13.10 -17.37 -37.19
N GLU A 37 13.04 -16.19 -37.79
CA GLU A 37 13.67 -15.87 -39.06
C GLU A 37 15.19 -15.66 -38.95
N GLY A 38 15.75 -15.73 -37.73
CA GLY A 38 17.19 -15.69 -37.45
C GLY A 38 17.76 -14.29 -37.19
N LEU A 39 16.94 -13.25 -37.07
CA LEU A 39 17.43 -11.89 -36.80
C LEU A 39 18.02 -11.75 -35.40
N SER A 40 19.05 -10.93 -35.27
CA SER A 40 19.59 -10.51 -33.96
C SER A 40 18.64 -9.54 -33.27
N ASP A 41 18.79 -9.36 -31.94
CA ASP A 41 17.96 -8.42 -31.17
C ASP A 41 18.10 -6.97 -31.67
N ASP A 42 19.30 -6.55 -32.08
CA ASP A 42 19.57 -5.22 -32.64
C ASP A 42 18.92 -5.06 -34.03
N ASP A 43 19.00 -6.09 -34.88
CA ASP A 43 18.33 -6.07 -36.20
C ASP A 43 16.80 -6.02 -36.08
N ILE A 44 16.24 -6.72 -35.08
CA ILE A 44 14.80 -6.67 -34.78
C ILE A 44 14.41 -5.25 -34.37
N LEU A 45 15.15 -4.61 -33.44
CA LEU A 45 14.86 -3.22 -33.04
C LEU A 45 14.96 -2.26 -34.24
N ALA A 46 15.98 -2.41 -35.08
CA ALA A 46 16.16 -1.60 -36.29
C ALA A 46 14.99 -1.80 -37.27
N ASN A 47 14.53 -3.05 -37.45
CA ASN A 47 13.40 -3.40 -38.32
C ASN A 47 12.10 -2.76 -37.79
N LEU A 48 11.80 -2.91 -36.48
CA LEU A 48 10.61 -2.37 -35.86
C LEU A 48 10.55 -0.84 -35.83
N ASN A 49 11.70 -0.18 -35.94
CA ASN A 49 11.81 1.28 -35.99
C ASN A 49 11.73 1.86 -37.40
N LYS A 50 12.07 1.06 -38.41
CA LYS A 50 12.24 1.55 -39.80
C LYS A 50 10.91 1.75 -40.52
N THR A 51 9.94 0.87 -40.33
CA THR A 51 8.67 0.89 -41.07
C THR A 51 7.62 1.61 -40.25
N THR A 52 7.12 2.72 -40.77
CA THR A 52 5.97 3.44 -40.22
C THR A 52 4.69 3.09 -40.92
N SER A 53 3.57 3.19 -40.25
CA SER A 53 2.22 3.07 -40.77
C SER A 53 1.26 3.94 -39.95
N GLU A 54 0.10 4.25 -40.53
CA GLU A 54 -0.98 4.85 -39.75
C GLU A 54 -1.45 3.89 -38.65
N MET A 55 -1.42 4.34 -37.41
CA MET A 55 -1.85 3.58 -36.24
C MET A 55 -2.75 4.45 -35.38
N GLU A 56 -3.82 3.83 -34.89
CA GLU A 56 -4.63 4.43 -33.84
C GLU A 56 -4.01 4.10 -32.47
N LEU A 57 -3.58 5.14 -31.75
CA LEU A 57 -2.95 4.99 -30.45
C LEU A 57 -3.85 5.57 -29.35
N PHE A 58 -3.96 4.83 -28.24
CA PHE A 58 -4.71 5.26 -27.06
C PHE A 58 -4.25 6.62 -26.55
N SER A 59 -5.21 7.46 -26.19
CA SER A 59 -5.00 8.72 -25.47
C SER A 59 -6.18 8.99 -24.53
N TYR A 60 -5.91 9.58 -23.37
CA TYR A 60 -6.97 9.96 -22.42
C TYR A 60 -7.91 11.08 -22.92
N ASP A 61 -7.49 11.86 -23.91
CA ASP A 61 -8.30 12.97 -24.43
C ASP A 61 -9.11 12.52 -25.65
N GLU A 62 -8.40 12.07 -26.69
CA GLU A 62 -8.98 11.60 -27.95
C GLU A 62 -8.04 10.58 -28.57
N GLN A 63 -8.58 9.56 -29.19
CA GLN A 63 -7.81 8.61 -29.99
C GLN A 63 -7.09 9.37 -31.11
N LYS A 64 -5.83 9.07 -31.31
CA LYS A 64 -5.02 9.75 -32.33
C LYS A 64 -4.55 8.75 -33.35
N VAL A 65 -4.96 8.97 -34.58
CA VAL A 65 -4.32 8.35 -35.74
C VAL A 65 -3.03 9.09 -36.01
N VAL A 66 -1.92 8.37 -35.90
CA VAL A 66 -0.57 8.91 -36.10
C VAL A 66 0.24 7.98 -37.01
N GLU A 67 1.14 8.56 -37.79
CA GLU A 67 2.17 7.76 -38.44
C GLU A 67 3.26 7.38 -37.45
N ALA A 68 3.38 6.10 -37.15
CA ALA A 68 4.29 5.60 -36.15
C ALA A 68 4.87 4.23 -36.54
N SER A 69 6.08 3.95 -36.03
CA SER A 69 6.68 2.62 -36.11
C SER A 69 6.10 1.69 -35.01
N THR A 70 6.29 0.39 -35.16
CA THR A 70 5.95 -0.57 -34.11
C THR A 70 6.70 -0.27 -32.81
N LEU A 71 7.95 0.18 -32.89
CA LEU A 71 8.74 0.55 -31.72
C LEU A 71 8.21 1.80 -31.04
N ASP A 72 7.72 2.80 -31.80
CA ASP A 72 7.06 3.99 -31.27
C ASP A 72 5.77 3.61 -30.53
N SER A 73 4.97 2.71 -31.11
CA SER A 73 3.75 2.19 -30.47
C SER A 73 4.07 1.49 -29.13
N ILE A 74 5.06 0.60 -29.10
CA ILE A 74 5.47 -0.07 -27.85
C ILE A 74 5.93 0.96 -26.81
N SER A 75 6.75 1.92 -27.20
CA SER A 75 7.22 3.00 -26.32
C SER A 75 6.06 3.87 -25.83
N HIS A 76 5.08 4.12 -26.68
CA HIS A 76 3.87 4.85 -26.34
C HIS A 76 3.07 4.17 -25.24
N TYR A 77 2.86 2.85 -25.33
CA TYR A 77 2.10 2.11 -24.32
C TYR A 77 2.87 1.93 -23.00
N LEU A 78 4.20 1.83 -23.02
CA LEU A 78 5.03 1.73 -21.82
C LEU A 78 4.93 2.95 -20.89
N LYS A 79 4.57 4.13 -21.41
CA LYS A 79 4.49 5.36 -20.61
C LYS A 79 3.22 5.47 -19.77
N PHE A 80 2.18 4.67 -20.08
CA PHE A 80 0.90 4.80 -19.42
C PHE A 80 0.92 4.24 -17.99
N LEU A 81 0.24 4.99 -17.12
CA LEU A 81 -0.12 4.50 -15.80
C LEU A 81 -1.43 3.72 -15.91
N ASN A 82 -1.45 2.57 -15.31
CA ASN A 82 -2.62 1.73 -15.16
C ASN A 82 -3.19 1.83 -13.75
N THR A 83 -4.38 1.28 -13.55
CA THR A 83 -5.06 1.22 -12.26
C THR A 83 -5.78 -0.11 -12.10
N GLY A 84 -5.82 -0.59 -10.86
CA GLY A 84 -6.75 -1.61 -10.41
C GLY A 84 -7.64 -1.01 -9.31
N PHE A 85 -8.95 -1.10 -9.46
CA PHE A 85 -9.90 -0.65 -8.45
C PHE A 85 -10.92 -1.74 -8.15
N LEU A 86 -11.11 -2.05 -6.88
CA LEU A 86 -12.10 -3.03 -6.41
C LEU A 86 -12.89 -2.44 -5.24
N ALA A 87 -14.22 -2.57 -5.30
CA ALA A 87 -15.12 -2.26 -4.19
C ALA A 87 -15.90 -3.51 -3.78
N LEU A 88 -15.85 -3.87 -2.50
CA LEU A 88 -16.52 -5.02 -1.92
C LEU A 88 -17.54 -4.59 -0.86
N GLU A 89 -18.66 -5.28 -0.82
CA GLU A 89 -19.52 -5.31 0.36
C GLU A 89 -18.84 -6.19 1.42
N PRO A 90 -18.46 -5.64 2.59
CA PRO A 90 -17.61 -6.37 3.52
C PRO A 90 -18.28 -7.57 4.18
N THR A 91 -19.60 -7.57 4.34
CA THR A 91 -20.34 -8.62 5.05
C THR A 91 -20.52 -9.88 4.22
N THR A 92 -20.65 -9.74 2.90
CA THR A 92 -20.90 -10.86 1.98
C THR A 92 -19.72 -11.19 1.09
N GLY A 93 -18.85 -10.22 0.84
CA GLY A 93 -17.79 -10.32 -0.17
C GLY A 93 -18.28 -9.99 -1.59
N ALA A 94 -19.54 -9.54 -1.75
CA ALA A 94 -20.07 -9.19 -3.05
C ALA A 94 -19.27 -8.06 -3.69
N VAL A 95 -18.83 -8.27 -4.93
CA VAL A 95 -18.15 -7.25 -5.74
C VAL A 95 -19.18 -6.21 -6.19
N LYS A 96 -18.98 -4.95 -5.80
CA LYS A 96 -19.84 -3.82 -6.19
C LYS A 96 -19.26 -3.01 -7.36
N ALA A 97 -17.92 -2.98 -7.49
CA ALA A 97 -17.23 -2.41 -8.64
C ALA A 97 -15.90 -3.12 -8.86
N TRP A 98 -15.55 -3.34 -10.13
CA TRP A 98 -14.30 -3.94 -10.56
C TRP A 98 -13.80 -3.21 -11.79
N VAL A 99 -12.64 -2.55 -11.68
CA VAL A 99 -11.97 -1.88 -12.80
C VAL A 99 -10.55 -2.42 -12.89
N GLY A 100 -10.31 -3.28 -13.88
CA GLY A 100 -9.03 -3.98 -14.06
C GLY A 100 -7.95 -3.17 -14.76
N GLY A 101 -8.30 -2.08 -15.43
CA GLY A 101 -7.40 -1.22 -16.19
C GLY A 101 -8.06 0.10 -16.58
N VAL A 102 -7.35 0.95 -17.28
CA VAL A 102 -7.83 2.29 -17.68
C VAL A 102 -8.79 2.25 -18.88
N ASP A 103 -8.62 1.25 -19.73
CA ASP A 103 -9.45 1.04 -20.93
C ASP A 103 -9.33 -0.43 -21.35
N PHE A 104 -10.45 -1.15 -21.49
CA PHE A 104 -10.41 -2.59 -21.80
C PHE A 104 -10.07 -2.89 -23.27
N GLU A 105 -10.32 -1.97 -24.17
CA GLU A 105 -9.99 -2.15 -25.58
C GLU A 105 -8.47 -2.21 -25.80
N TYR A 106 -7.74 -1.34 -25.11
CA TYR A 106 -6.28 -1.18 -25.27
C TYR A 106 -5.48 -1.89 -24.18
N PHE A 107 -6.01 -2.04 -22.95
CA PHE A 107 -5.33 -2.60 -21.78
C PHE A 107 -6.16 -3.74 -21.19
N LYS A 108 -5.98 -4.94 -21.76
CA LYS A 108 -6.78 -6.13 -21.39
C LYS A 108 -6.29 -6.84 -20.12
N TYR A 109 -5.11 -6.46 -19.61
CA TYR A 109 -4.57 -7.08 -18.43
C TYR A 109 -5.29 -6.60 -17.17
N ASP A 110 -5.80 -7.56 -16.37
CA ASP A 110 -6.55 -7.26 -15.16
C ASP A 110 -5.62 -7.02 -13.95
N HIS A 111 -5.47 -5.77 -13.57
CA HIS A 111 -4.65 -5.39 -12.42
C HIS A 111 -5.32 -5.68 -11.06
N VAL A 112 -6.58 -6.08 -11.01
CA VAL A 112 -7.26 -6.42 -9.77
C VAL A 112 -6.90 -7.81 -9.30
N SER A 113 -6.89 -8.80 -10.19
CA SER A 113 -6.69 -10.21 -9.81
C SER A 113 -5.37 -10.81 -10.28
N GLN A 114 -4.84 -10.38 -11.44
CA GLN A 114 -3.66 -11.00 -12.04
C GLN A 114 -2.36 -10.33 -11.60
N SER A 115 -2.38 -9.00 -11.41
CA SER A 115 -1.19 -8.26 -10.98
C SER A 115 -0.92 -8.43 -9.49
N LYS A 116 0.31 -8.77 -9.14
CA LYS A 116 0.82 -8.71 -7.76
C LYS A 116 1.90 -7.64 -7.69
N ARG A 117 1.72 -6.69 -6.78
CA ARG A 117 2.61 -5.53 -6.62
C ARG A 117 2.93 -5.33 -5.15
N GLN A 118 4.08 -4.75 -4.85
CA GLN A 118 4.42 -4.37 -3.48
C GLN A 118 3.36 -3.42 -2.92
N VAL A 119 2.80 -3.77 -1.76
CA VAL A 119 1.67 -3.03 -1.20
C VAL A 119 2.06 -1.82 -0.36
N GLY A 120 3.35 -1.68 -0.07
CA GLY A 120 3.84 -0.55 0.72
C GLY A 120 3.14 -0.45 2.08
N SER A 121 2.96 0.75 2.56
CA SER A 121 2.38 1.01 3.90
C SER A 121 0.95 0.53 4.10
N THR A 122 0.27 0.00 3.06
CA THR A 122 -1.04 -0.68 3.26
C THR A 122 -0.87 -2.02 3.97
N PHE A 123 0.34 -2.53 4.15
CA PHE A 123 0.60 -3.71 4.97
C PHE A 123 0.65 -3.40 6.48
N LYS A 124 0.91 -2.17 6.88
CA LYS A 124 1.03 -1.78 8.31
C LYS A 124 -0.16 -2.18 9.17
N PRO A 125 -1.43 -2.04 8.74
CA PRO A 125 -2.56 -2.48 9.57
C PRO A 125 -2.51 -3.95 9.97
N PHE A 126 -1.89 -4.85 9.18
CA PHE A 126 -1.70 -6.26 9.59
C PHE A 126 -0.68 -6.38 10.71
N VAL A 127 0.40 -5.59 10.67
CA VAL A 127 1.42 -5.52 11.72
C VAL A 127 0.80 -5.06 13.04
N TYR A 128 0.04 -3.95 12.99
CA TYR A 128 -0.60 -3.38 14.18
C TYR A 128 -1.72 -4.28 14.73
N THR A 129 -2.49 -4.92 13.85
CA THR A 129 -3.47 -5.92 14.27
C THR A 129 -2.81 -7.08 15.00
N ALA A 130 -1.72 -7.62 14.46
CA ALA A 130 -0.98 -8.70 15.10
C ALA A 130 -0.41 -8.26 16.48
N ALA A 131 0.09 -7.03 16.57
CA ALA A 131 0.58 -6.47 17.83
C ALA A 131 -0.53 -6.40 18.89
N LEU A 132 -1.69 -5.84 18.54
CA LEU A 132 -2.85 -5.74 19.43
C LEU A 132 -3.37 -7.12 19.85
N GLU A 133 -3.50 -8.08 18.90
CA GLU A 133 -3.92 -9.46 19.20
C GLU A 133 -2.90 -10.22 20.08
N ASN A 134 -1.64 -9.76 20.16
CA ASN A 134 -0.62 -10.28 21.04
C ASN A 134 -0.42 -9.46 22.33
N GLY A 135 -1.37 -8.58 22.65
CA GLY A 135 -1.43 -7.87 23.95
C GLY A 135 -0.75 -6.51 23.98
N MET A 136 -0.19 -6.02 22.87
CA MET A 136 0.32 -4.64 22.79
C MET A 136 -0.85 -3.67 22.91
N LYS A 137 -0.69 -2.59 23.67
CA LYS A 137 -1.77 -1.60 23.90
C LYS A 137 -1.66 -0.43 22.92
N PRO A 138 -2.78 0.21 22.54
CA PRO A 138 -2.77 1.39 21.67
C PRO A 138 -1.88 2.53 22.17
N CYS A 139 -1.77 2.69 23.48
CA CYS A 139 -0.95 3.68 24.17
C CYS A 139 0.49 3.22 24.43
N THR A 140 0.98 2.18 23.72
CA THR A 140 2.41 1.84 23.72
C THR A 140 3.17 2.84 22.87
N TYR A 141 4.23 3.44 23.44
CA TYR A 141 5.02 4.48 22.77
C TYR A 141 6.32 3.93 22.20
N PHE A 142 6.65 4.38 20.99
CA PHE A 142 7.88 4.04 20.29
C PHE A 142 8.61 5.27 19.79
N SER A 143 9.93 5.29 19.93
CA SER A 143 10.78 6.31 19.35
C SER A 143 10.79 6.17 17.80
N PRO A 144 10.64 7.29 17.04
CA PRO A 144 10.79 7.31 15.59
C PRO A 144 12.25 7.24 15.13
N ASN A 145 13.22 7.23 16.03
CA ASN A 145 14.64 7.19 15.70
C ASN A 145 14.98 5.94 14.88
N GLU A 146 15.89 6.11 13.93
CA GLU A 146 16.36 5.02 13.07
C GLU A 146 17.14 3.97 13.89
N VAL A 147 16.97 2.72 13.52
CA VAL A 147 17.69 1.57 14.06
C VAL A 147 18.21 0.74 12.89
N THR A 148 19.49 0.37 12.94
CA THR A 148 20.09 -0.54 11.97
C THR A 148 19.87 -1.97 12.43
N TYR A 149 19.31 -2.82 11.59
CA TYR A 149 19.07 -4.24 11.84
C TYR A 149 20.28 -5.11 11.46
N GLU A 150 20.24 -6.40 11.79
CA GLU A 150 21.38 -7.33 11.67
C GLU A 150 21.95 -7.44 10.25
N ASP A 151 21.09 -7.29 9.22
CA ASP A 151 21.47 -7.28 7.81
C ASP A 151 22.08 -5.96 7.32
N GLY A 152 22.30 -5.00 8.22
CA GLY A 152 22.80 -3.66 7.93
C GLY A 152 21.73 -2.71 7.38
N TRP A 153 20.47 -3.15 7.27
CA TRP A 153 19.38 -2.32 6.76
C TRP A 153 18.85 -1.34 7.83
N THR A 154 18.66 -0.10 7.42
CA THR A 154 18.15 0.98 8.28
C THR A 154 16.91 1.60 7.62
N PRO A 155 15.70 1.40 8.18
CA PRO A 155 14.50 2.05 7.68
C PRO A 155 14.52 3.55 7.96
N SER A 156 14.10 4.35 6.98
CA SER A 156 13.93 5.80 7.12
C SER A 156 12.47 6.22 7.03
N ASN A 157 12.14 7.36 7.61
CA ASN A 157 10.81 7.95 7.53
C ASN A 157 10.70 8.89 6.32
N SER A 158 9.53 8.92 5.67
CA SER A 158 9.27 9.74 4.49
C SER A 158 8.54 11.06 4.79
N GLY A 159 8.07 11.25 6.03
CA GLY A 159 7.34 12.43 6.48
C GLY A 159 8.15 13.29 7.44
N ALA A 160 7.76 14.56 7.59
CA ALA A 160 8.30 15.42 8.64
C ALA A 160 7.83 14.91 10.01
N LEU A 161 8.78 14.65 10.88
CA LEU A 161 8.58 14.32 12.28
C LEU A 161 9.15 15.44 13.13
N SER A 162 8.91 15.39 14.44
CA SER A 162 9.57 16.33 15.38
C SER A 162 11.10 16.16 15.29
N ASP A 163 11.80 17.29 15.33
CA ASP A 163 13.26 17.31 15.42
C ASP A 163 13.77 16.93 16.81
N ASP A 164 12.86 16.79 17.80
CA ASP A 164 13.22 16.34 19.15
C ASP A 164 13.51 14.81 19.14
N PRO A 165 14.77 14.39 19.35
CA PRO A 165 15.16 12.98 19.28
C PRO A 165 14.62 12.13 20.43
N TYR A 166 14.01 12.77 21.43
CA TYR A 166 13.45 12.12 22.63
C TYR A 166 11.94 11.95 22.57
N ILE A 167 11.30 12.35 21.47
CA ILE A 167 9.87 12.19 21.32
C ILE A 167 9.54 10.75 20.91
N ASN A 168 8.49 10.20 21.50
CA ASN A 168 7.94 8.89 21.19
C ASN A 168 6.48 9.08 20.79
N TYR A 169 5.99 8.25 19.87
CA TYR A 169 4.60 8.30 19.41
C TYR A 169 3.87 7.02 19.78
N ASN A 170 2.60 7.14 20.16
CA ASN A 170 1.72 6.01 20.40
C ASN A 170 1.38 5.29 19.07
N LEU A 171 0.74 4.09 19.15
CA LEU A 171 0.42 3.29 17.96
C LEU A 171 -0.55 4.01 17.02
N LYS A 172 -1.55 4.76 17.54
CA LYS A 172 -2.52 5.51 16.72
C LYS A 172 -1.79 6.54 15.84
N THR A 173 -0.97 7.39 16.44
CA THR A 173 -0.20 8.41 15.74
C THR A 173 0.80 7.78 14.77
N ALA A 174 1.48 6.72 15.18
CA ALA A 174 2.44 6.03 14.33
C ALA A 174 1.79 5.42 13.07
N LEU A 175 0.59 4.84 13.19
CA LEU A 175 -0.14 4.29 12.04
C LEU A 175 -0.74 5.39 11.17
N SER A 176 -1.37 6.41 11.76
CA SER A 176 -2.04 7.50 11.02
C SER A 176 -1.06 8.32 10.18
N HIS A 177 0.12 8.60 10.71
CA HIS A 177 1.22 9.27 10.01
C HIS A 177 2.13 8.30 9.24
N SER A 178 1.83 7.00 9.30
CA SER A 178 2.56 5.97 8.56
C SER A 178 4.06 5.93 8.84
N ILE A 179 4.49 6.12 10.11
CA ILE A 179 5.88 6.17 10.52
C ILE A 179 6.55 4.81 10.27
N ASN A 180 7.59 4.78 9.43
CA ASN A 180 8.23 3.54 8.98
C ASN A 180 9.03 2.88 10.11
N THR A 181 9.88 3.65 10.77
CA THR A 181 10.76 3.15 11.85
C THR A 181 9.97 2.51 12.99
N ILE A 182 8.82 3.11 13.35
CA ILE A 182 7.93 2.56 14.37
C ILE A 182 7.25 1.29 13.89
N ALA A 183 6.74 1.25 12.65
CA ALA A 183 6.12 0.05 12.12
C ALA A 183 7.06 -1.16 12.13
N VAL A 184 8.35 -0.95 11.84
CA VAL A 184 9.36 -2.02 11.91
C VAL A 184 9.61 -2.43 13.35
N LYS A 185 9.70 -1.50 14.30
CA LYS A 185 9.86 -1.80 15.74
C LYS A 185 8.67 -2.61 16.27
N VAL A 186 7.44 -2.22 15.92
CA VAL A 186 6.21 -2.95 16.29
C VAL A 186 6.24 -4.37 15.72
N LEU A 187 6.64 -4.56 14.46
CA LEU A 187 6.79 -5.89 13.86
C LEU A 187 7.83 -6.73 14.61
N MET A 188 8.99 -6.16 14.90
CA MET A 188 10.08 -6.88 15.57
C MET A 188 9.71 -7.28 17.00
N GLU A 189 9.03 -6.41 17.74
CA GLU A 189 8.56 -6.71 19.10
C GLU A 189 7.42 -7.73 19.11
N THR A 190 6.51 -7.67 18.14
CA THR A 190 5.43 -8.65 17.97
C THR A 190 5.98 -10.01 17.55
N GLY A 191 6.99 -10.02 16.68
CA GLY A 191 7.56 -11.19 16.01
C GLY A 191 7.02 -11.38 14.60
N ILE A 192 7.92 -11.55 13.64
CA ILE A 192 7.61 -11.62 12.20
C ILE A 192 6.62 -12.76 11.88
N ASP A 193 6.82 -13.93 12.47
CA ASP A 193 5.95 -15.09 12.24
C ASP A 193 4.52 -14.85 12.72
N LYS A 194 4.32 -14.20 13.85
CA LYS A 194 2.98 -13.84 14.35
C LYS A 194 2.26 -12.85 13.42
N VAL A 195 3.00 -11.90 12.84
CA VAL A 195 2.46 -10.97 11.86
C VAL A 195 2.06 -11.69 10.57
N ILE A 196 2.90 -12.61 10.08
CA ILE A 196 2.60 -13.45 8.91
C ILE A 196 1.36 -14.30 9.16
N ASP A 197 1.26 -14.94 10.32
CA ASP A 197 0.12 -15.78 10.69
C ASP A 197 -1.18 -14.96 10.79
N GLN A 198 -1.12 -13.76 11.37
CA GLN A 198 -2.27 -12.87 11.44
C GLN A 198 -2.73 -12.43 10.04
N ALA A 199 -1.80 -12.03 9.17
CA ALA A 199 -2.12 -11.66 7.78
C ALA A 199 -2.75 -12.83 7.01
N LYS A 200 -2.25 -14.06 7.17
CA LYS A 200 -2.85 -15.27 6.59
C LYS A 200 -4.26 -15.55 7.12
N LYS A 201 -4.48 -15.45 8.42
CA LYS A 201 -5.82 -15.58 9.02
C LYS A 201 -6.80 -14.56 8.43
N MET A 202 -6.34 -13.34 8.14
CA MET A 202 -7.13 -12.30 7.49
C MET A 202 -7.34 -12.54 5.99
N GLY A 203 -6.75 -13.59 5.40
CA GLY A 203 -7.02 -14.02 4.02
C GLY A 203 -5.93 -13.69 3.01
N ILE A 204 -4.72 -13.32 3.46
CA ILE A 204 -3.54 -13.21 2.58
C ILE A 204 -3.02 -14.62 2.26
N GLU A 205 -2.99 -14.95 0.97
CA GLU A 205 -2.58 -16.26 0.44
C GLU A 205 -1.17 -16.22 -0.16
N SER A 206 -0.74 -15.05 -0.64
CA SER A 206 0.59 -14.83 -1.20
C SER A 206 1.69 -15.10 -0.18
N LYS A 207 2.85 -15.52 -0.68
CA LYS A 207 4.04 -15.73 0.15
C LYS A 207 4.51 -14.40 0.75
N LEU A 208 4.63 -14.34 2.06
CA LEU A 208 5.13 -13.17 2.77
C LEU A 208 6.61 -13.38 3.14
N PRO A 209 7.49 -12.38 2.86
CA PRO A 209 8.91 -12.49 3.18
C PRO A 209 9.14 -12.39 4.71
N LYS A 210 10.00 -13.26 5.26
CA LYS A 210 10.38 -13.25 6.68
C LYS A 210 11.55 -12.29 6.94
N VAL A 211 11.31 -11.01 6.70
CA VAL A 211 12.31 -9.94 6.89
C VAL A 211 11.69 -8.72 7.58
N PRO A 212 12.48 -7.89 8.29
CA PRO A 212 11.96 -6.70 8.98
C PRO A 212 11.23 -5.72 8.05
N SER A 213 11.66 -5.62 6.79
CA SER A 213 11.04 -4.75 5.78
C SER A 213 9.62 -5.17 5.39
N LEU A 214 9.14 -6.36 5.80
CA LEU A 214 7.73 -6.75 5.67
C LEU A 214 6.79 -5.72 6.31
N ALA A 215 7.20 -5.07 7.41
CA ALA A 215 6.43 -4.00 8.05
C ALA A 215 6.16 -2.82 7.10
N LEU A 216 7.00 -2.63 6.10
CA LEU A 216 6.87 -1.56 5.11
C LEU A 216 6.17 -2.02 3.82
N GLY A 217 5.68 -3.28 3.78
CA GLY A 217 4.92 -3.83 2.67
C GLY A 217 5.76 -4.21 1.46
N THR A 218 6.91 -4.84 1.69
CA THR A 218 7.71 -5.48 0.63
C THR A 218 7.06 -6.74 0.05
N ALA A 219 5.95 -7.19 0.64
CA ALA A 219 5.13 -8.25 0.10
C ALA A 219 4.39 -7.80 -1.17
N GLU A 220 4.28 -8.70 -2.14
CA GLU A 220 3.54 -8.49 -3.39
C GLU A 220 2.17 -9.16 -3.30
N LEU A 221 1.11 -8.34 -3.32
CA LEU A 221 -0.27 -8.79 -3.25
C LEU A 221 -1.07 -8.24 -4.43
N SER A 222 -2.17 -8.92 -4.77
CA SER A 222 -3.15 -8.37 -5.69
C SER A 222 -4.11 -7.41 -4.98
N VAL A 223 -4.76 -6.53 -5.75
CA VAL A 223 -5.84 -5.66 -5.25
C VAL A 223 -6.96 -6.51 -4.61
N LYS A 224 -7.33 -7.63 -5.24
CA LYS A 224 -8.34 -8.57 -4.77
C LYS A 224 -7.98 -9.19 -3.41
N GLU A 225 -6.73 -9.64 -3.27
CA GLU A 225 -6.25 -10.28 -2.04
C GLU A 225 -6.20 -9.27 -0.87
N LEU A 226 -5.72 -8.06 -1.14
CA LEU A 226 -5.68 -6.99 -0.15
C LEU A 226 -7.11 -6.59 0.28
N ALA A 227 -8.05 -6.45 -0.68
CA ALA A 227 -9.44 -6.12 -0.38
C ALA A 227 -10.12 -7.20 0.49
N LYS A 228 -9.92 -8.50 0.18
CA LYS A 228 -10.38 -9.63 0.99
C LYS A 228 -9.94 -9.48 2.45
N ALA A 229 -8.65 -9.24 2.67
CA ALA A 229 -8.09 -9.14 4.01
C ALA A 229 -8.65 -7.95 4.80
N TYR A 230 -8.83 -6.80 4.15
CA TYR A 230 -9.37 -5.60 4.80
C TYR A 230 -10.86 -5.69 5.16
N THR A 231 -11.63 -6.60 4.56
CA THR A 231 -13.03 -6.83 5.00
C THR A 231 -13.10 -7.24 6.46
N SER A 232 -12.07 -7.89 7.01
CA SER A 232 -11.99 -8.29 8.41
C SER A 232 -12.19 -7.13 9.39
N PHE A 233 -11.81 -5.91 9.03
CA PHE A 233 -12.02 -4.74 9.90
C PHE A 233 -13.49 -4.33 10.02
N VAL A 234 -14.31 -4.64 9.03
CA VAL A 234 -15.72 -4.20 8.95
C VAL A 234 -16.69 -5.37 9.14
N ASN A 235 -16.30 -6.58 8.79
CA ASN A 235 -17.12 -7.79 8.91
C ASN A 235 -16.89 -8.54 10.23
N ASN A 236 -17.06 -7.87 11.37
CA ASN A 236 -16.97 -8.50 12.72
C ASN A 236 -15.69 -9.33 12.93
N GLY A 237 -14.55 -8.88 12.39
CA GLY A 237 -13.29 -9.58 12.51
C GLY A 237 -13.13 -10.80 11.61
N LYS A 238 -13.93 -10.94 10.56
CA LYS A 238 -13.94 -12.09 9.63
C LYS A 238 -13.62 -11.64 8.21
N PRO A 239 -12.69 -12.29 7.48
CA PRO A 239 -12.49 -12.00 6.07
C PRO A 239 -13.66 -12.51 5.21
N SER A 240 -13.97 -11.78 4.13
CA SER A 240 -15.02 -12.14 3.18
C SER A 240 -14.40 -12.44 1.82
N THR A 241 -14.67 -13.60 1.26
CA THR A 241 -14.17 -14.01 -0.06
C THR A 241 -14.90 -13.24 -1.16
N PRO A 242 -14.19 -12.48 -2.03
CA PRO A 242 -14.81 -11.77 -3.12
C PRO A 242 -15.49 -12.70 -4.13
N TYR A 243 -16.75 -12.40 -4.49
CA TYR A 243 -17.48 -13.09 -5.54
C TYR A 243 -18.31 -12.10 -6.38
N TYR A 244 -18.54 -12.43 -7.66
CA TYR A 244 -19.25 -11.57 -8.62
C TYR A 244 -20.23 -12.33 -9.51
N ILE A 245 -20.28 -13.67 -9.41
CA ILE A 245 -21.25 -14.50 -10.10
C ILE A 245 -22.15 -15.14 -9.05
N THR A 246 -23.44 -14.90 -9.13
CA THR A 246 -24.44 -15.49 -8.23
C THR A 246 -25.16 -16.67 -8.88
N LYS A 247 -25.39 -16.60 -10.20
CA LYS A 247 -26.15 -17.60 -10.93
C LYS A 247 -25.74 -17.63 -12.40
N ILE A 248 -25.75 -18.81 -13.01
CA ILE A 248 -25.61 -19.02 -14.45
C ILE A 248 -26.89 -19.71 -14.92
N GLU A 249 -27.53 -19.15 -15.95
CA GLU A 249 -28.75 -19.66 -16.58
C GLU A 249 -28.52 -19.91 -18.06
N ASP A 250 -29.22 -20.89 -18.63
CA ASP A 250 -29.29 -21.07 -20.07
C ASP A 250 -30.25 -20.07 -20.74
N GLY A 251 -30.33 -20.09 -22.07
CA GLY A 251 -31.22 -19.21 -22.83
C GLY A 251 -32.72 -19.41 -22.57
N ASN A 252 -33.11 -20.46 -21.87
CA ASN A 252 -34.50 -20.78 -21.49
C ASN A 252 -34.82 -20.42 -20.02
N GLY A 253 -33.83 -19.88 -19.28
CA GLY A 253 -33.96 -19.52 -17.87
C GLY A 253 -33.76 -20.67 -16.90
N ASN A 254 -33.27 -21.84 -17.36
CA ASN A 254 -32.94 -22.94 -16.48
C ASN A 254 -31.59 -22.63 -15.76
N VAL A 255 -31.59 -22.79 -14.43
CA VAL A 255 -30.38 -22.56 -13.64
C VAL A 255 -29.37 -23.69 -13.86
N LEU A 256 -28.21 -23.35 -14.43
CA LEU A 256 -27.10 -24.27 -14.66
C LEU A 256 -26.17 -24.36 -13.45
N ALA A 257 -25.97 -23.23 -12.75
CA ALA A 257 -25.18 -23.15 -11.53
C ALA A 257 -25.63 -21.99 -10.65
N GLU A 258 -25.55 -22.18 -9.33
CA GLU A 258 -25.81 -21.14 -8.32
C GLU A 258 -24.63 -21.05 -7.36
N PHE A 259 -24.18 -19.84 -7.07
CA PHE A 259 -23.04 -19.57 -6.20
C PHE A 259 -23.51 -18.78 -4.97
N LYS A 260 -23.11 -19.25 -3.80
CA LYS A 260 -23.42 -18.59 -2.52
C LYS A 260 -22.16 -17.96 -1.94
N PRO A 261 -22.30 -16.83 -1.19
CA PRO A 261 -21.18 -16.22 -0.51
C PRO A 261 -20.45 -17.21 0.41
N GLU A 262 -19.12 -17.27 0.32
CA GLU A 262 -18.30 -17.96 1.30
C GLU A 262 -18.07 -17.05 2.50
N ILE A 263 -18.85 -17.23 3.53
CA ILE A 263 -18.75 -16.46 4.77
C ILE A 263 -17.85 -17.21 5.75
N SER A 264 -16.72 -16.59 6.13
CA SER A 264 -15.85 -17.14 7.16
C SER A 264 -16.61 -17.27 8.48
N LYS A 265 -16.60 -18.47 9.08
CA LYS A 265 -17.17 -18.71 10.42
C LYS A 265 -16.23 -18.22 11.53
N THR A 266 -14.93 -18.14 11.25
CA THR A 266 -13.89 -17.84 12.25
C THR A 266 -13.62 -16.34 12.32
N ARG A 267 -13.72 -15.79 13.53
CA ARG A 267 -13.25 -14.44 13.83
C ARG A 267 -11.73 -14.47 13.98
N VAL A 268 -11.02 -13.62 13.26
CA VAL A 268 -9.56 -13.55 13.24
C VAL A 268 -9.01 -12.27 13.87
N ILE A 269 -9.89 -11.32 14.21
CA ILE A 269 -9.61 -10.13 15.00
C ILE A 269 -10.64 -10.05 16.11
N SER A 270 -10.22 -9.89 17.36
CA SER A 270 -11.11 -9.69 18.49
C SER A 270 -11.95 -8.42 18.32
N GLU A 271 -13.11 -8.35 18.96
CA GLU A 271 -14.02 -7.20 18.77
C GLU A 271 -13.39 -5.89 19.26
N VAL A 272 -12.71 -5.92 20.40
CA VAL A 272 -12.02 -4.76 20.98
C VAL A 272 -10.92 -4.28 20.04
N ASN A 273 -10.02 -5.16 19.62
CA ASN A 273 -8.91 -4.79 18.72
C ASN A 273 -9.40 -4.34 17.34
N ARG A 274 -10.50 -4.90 16.85
CA ARG A 274 -11.14 -4.46 15.61
C ARG A 274 -11.62 -3.01 15.72
N GLN A 275 -12.29 -2.66 16.82
CA GLN A 275 -12.72 -1.27 17.08
C GLN A 275 -11.53 -0.33 17.21
N VAL A 276 -10.48 -0.72 17.96
CA VAL A 276 -9.23 0.04 18.05
C VAL A 276 -8.65 0.29 16.65
N MET A 277 -8.55 -0.76 15.82
CA MET A 277 -8.01 -0.61 14.46
C MET A 277 -8.86 0.32 13.58
N ILE A 278 -10.19 0.27 13.67
CA ILE A 278 -11.06 1.21 12.94
C ILE A 278 -10.77 2.65 13.37
N GLU A 279 -10.68 2.93 14.67
CA GLU A 279 -10.36 4.28 15.16
C GLU A 279 -8.97 4.75 14.71
N MET A 280 -7.95 3.88 14.74
CA MET A 280 -6.62 4.19 14.23
C MET A 280 -6.63 4.46 12.71
N LEU A 281 -7.44 3.73 11.94
CA LEU A 281 -7.57 3.93 10.50
C LEU A 281 -8.44 5.17 10.16
N LYS A 282 -9.40 5.55 11.01
CA LYS A 282 -10.12 6.83 10.93
C LYS A 282 -9.17 8.01 11.17
N ALA A 283 -8.24 7.87 12.12
CA ALA A 283 -7.21 8.88 12.36
C ALA A 283 -6.34 9.13 11.11
N THR A 284 -6.03 8.11 10.30
CA THR A 284 -5.32 8.28 9.02
C THR A 284 -6.05 9.26 8.09
N VAL A 285 -7.40 9.24 8.10
CA VAL A 285 -8.24 10.09 7.24
C VAL A 285 -8.44 11.48 7.83
N ASN A 286 -8.54 11.60 9.15
CA ASN A 286 -8.90 12.85 9.81
C ASN A 286 -7.68 13.69 10.18
N GLU A 287 -6.56 13.09 10.52
CA GLU A 287 -5.34 13.74 11.05
C GLU A 287 -4.05 13.29 10.33
N GLY A 288 -4.10 12.19 9.57
CA GLY A 288 -2.91 11.55 9.01
C GLY A 288 -2.74 11.72 7.50
N THR A 289 -2.16 10.71 6.87
CA THR A 289 -1.72 10.74 5.45
C THR A 289 -2.85 10.82 4.43
N ALA A 290 -4.10 10.62 4.81
CA ALA A 290 -5.27 10.70 3.92
C ALA A 290 -6.19 11.92 4.17
N THR A 291 -5.72 12.93 4.90
CA THR A 291 -6.49 14.17 5.22
C THR A 291 -7.03 14.89 4.00
N ARG A 292 -6.46 14.68 2.81
CA ARG A 292 -6.98 15.20 1.53
C ARG A 292 -8.42 14.80 1.25
N LEU A 293 -8.90 13.68 1.76
CA LEU A 293 -10.31 13.30 1.67
C LEU A 293 -11.21 14.35 2.30
N ARG A 294 -10.76 14.98 3.41
CA ARG A 294 -11.45 16.06 4.12
C ARG A 294 -11.14 17.43 3.50
N SER A 295 -9.86 17.76 3.37
CA SER A 295 -9.39 19.09 3.00
C SER A 295 -9.64 19.43 1.53
N THR A 296 -9.36 18.50 0.61
CA THR A 296 -9.46 18.70 -0.85
C THR A 296 -10.81 18.23 -1.40
N TYR A 297 -11.22 17.00 -1.07
CA TYR A 297 -12.41 16.37 -1.64
C TYR A 297 -13.69 16.65 -0.84
N LYS A 298 -13.59 17.27 0.35
CA LYS A 298 -14.72 17.68 1.19
C LYS A 298 -15.70 16.56 1.56
N LEU A 299 -15.21 15.30 1.58
CA LEU A 299 -16.02 14.14 1.93
C LEU A 299 -16.39 14.17 3.43
N GLN A 300 -17.67 14.01 3.75
CA GLN A 300 -18.23 13.95 5.12
C GLN A 300 -18.62 12.53 5.56
N ASN A 301 -18.45 11.56 4.67
CA ASN A 301 -18.69 10.15 4.96
C ASN A 301 -17.84 9.68 6.14
N ASP A 302 -18.30 8.66 6.87
CA ASP A 302 -17.48 8.02 7.91
C ASP A 302 -16.50 7.06 7.23
N ILE A 303 -15.25 7.46 7.18
CA ILE A 303 -14.20 6.78 6.40
C ILE A 303 -13.03 6.45 7.30
N ALA A 304 -12.60 5.20 7.26
CA ALA A 304 -11.31 4.73 7.71
C ALA A 304 -10.45 4.41 6.47
N GLY A 305 -9.12 4.41 6.57
CA GLY A 305 -8.32 4.10 5.40
C GLY A 305 -6.81 4.06 5.64
N LYS A 306 -6.08 3.67 4.59
CA LYS A 306 -4.61 3.63 4.61
C LYS A 306 -4.04 3.94 3.24
N THR A 307 -3.09 4.86 3.21
CA THR A 307 -2.26 5.14 2.03
C THR A 307 -1.09 4.17 1.95
N GLY A 308 -0.67 3.84 0.75
CA GLY A 308 0.54 3.08 0.48
C GLY A 308 1.36 3.73 -0.63
N THR A 309 2.67 3.66 -0.48
CA THR A 309 3.64 4.10 -1.49
C THR A 309 4.82 3.14 -1.40
N THR A 310 5.30 2.65 -2.54
CA THR A 310 6.45 1.76 -2.57
C THR A 310 7.74 2.52 -2.80
N GLN A 311 8.88 1.84 -2.60
CA GLN A 311 10.21 2.39 -2.88
C GLN A 311 10.29 2.91 -4.32
N SER A 312 10.98 4.03 -4.49
CA SER A 312 11.12 4.71 -5.79
C SER A 312 9.80 5.12 -6.44
N ASN A 313 8.73 5.24 -5.65
CA ASN A 313 7.40 5.65 -6.10
C ASN A 313 6.86 4.82 -7.29
N LYS A 314 7.07 3.51 -7.28
CA LYS A 314 6.61 2.63 -8.37
C LYS A 314 5.12 2.36 -8.32
N ASP A 315 4.59 2.22 -7.11
CA ASP A 315 3.18 1.89 -6.86
C ASP A 315 2.57 2.86 -5.86
N GLY A 316 1.43 3.40 -6.20
CA GLY A 316 0.56 4.15 -5.31
C GLY A 316 -0.65 3.33 -4.92
N TRP A 317 -0.95 3.25 -3.62
CA TRP A 317 -2.07 2.50 -3.09
C TRP A 317 -2.94 3.36 -2.19
N PHE A 318 -4.23 3.09 -2.23
CA PHE A 318 -5.16 3.57 -1.22
C PHE A 318 -6.20 2.51 -0.90
N VAL A 319 -6.35 2.23 0.39
CA VAL A 319 -7.46 1.42 0.90
C VAL A 319 -8.43 2.35 1.62
N GLY A 320 -9.66 2.42 1.12
CA GLY A 320 -10.76 3.17 1.72
C GLY A 320 -11.81 2.22 2.29
N ILE A 321 -12.20 2.47 3.53
CA ILE A 321 -13.16 1.65 4.27
C ILE A 321 -14.30 2.55 4.73
N THR A 322 -15.52 2.17 4.40
CA THR A 322 -16.74 2.71 5.01
C THR A 322 -17.48 1.57 5.72
N PRO A 323 -18.53 1.82 6.50
CA PRO A 323 -19.29 0.73 7.11
C PRO A 323 -19.88 -0.28 6.13
N LYS A 324 -20.06 0.12 4.86
CA LYS A 324 -20.72 -0.68 3.81
C LYS A 324 -19.82 -1.05 2.64
N LEU A 325 -18.62 -0.47 2.53
CA LEU A 325 -17.69 -0.77 1.45
C LEU A 325 -16.24 -0.88 1.95
N VAL A 326 -15.53 -1.85 1.41
CA VAL A 326 -14.07 -1.89 1.41
C VAL A 326 -13.60 -1.71 -0.03
N THR A 327 -12.77 -0.69 -0.26
CA THR A 327 -12.23 -0.39 -1.58
C THR A 327 -10.72 -0.45 -1.55
N VAL A 328 -10.13 -0.97 -2.60
CA VAL A 328 -8.69 -0.95 -2.81
C VAL A 328 -8.40 -0.37 -4.19
N THR A 329 -7.54 0.62 -4.22
CA THR A 329 -7.06 1.27 -5.45
C THR A 329 -5.55 1.12 -5.55
N TRP A 330 -5.09 0.68 -6.71
CA TRP A 330 -3.69 0.69 -7.10
C TRP A 330 -3.49 1.56 -8.35
N VAL A 331 -2.37 2.27 -8.42
CA VAL A 331 -1.92 3.01 -9.59
C VAL A 331 -0.42 2.81 -9.80
N GLY A 332 -0.01 2.44 -11.00
CA GLY A 332 1.38 2.25 -11.38
C GLY A 332 1.54 1.99 -12.87
N ALA A 333 2.78 1.85 -13.35
CA ALA A 333 3.04 1.42 -14.70
C ALA A 333 3.07 -0.12 -14.79
N ASP A 334 2.80 -0.68 -15.99
CA ASP A 334 2.87 -2.13 -16.22
C ASP A 334 4.25 -2.69 -15.93
N ASP A 335 5.28 -2.01 -16.38
CA ASP A 335 6.65 -2.36 -16.03
C ASP A 335 7.03 -1.75 -14.67
N HIS A 336 7.28 -2.63 -13.69
CA HIS A 336 7.61 -2.23 -12.31
C HIS A 336 8.92 -1.41 -12.19
N ARG A 337 9.72 -1.29 -13.24
CA ARG A 337 10.91 -0.44 -13.29
C ARG A 337 10.58 1.02 -13.58
N ILE A 338 9.37 1.27 -14.11
CA ILE A 338 8.84 2.61 -14.37
C ILE A 338 8.04 3.07 -13.15
N GLY A 339 8.53 4.08 -12.48
CA GLY A 339 7.87 4.69 -11.32
C GLY A 339 7.51 6.15 -11.57
N PHE A 340 6.92 6.79 -10.60
CA PHE A 340 6.77 8.24 -10.61
C PHE A 340 8.11 8.90 -10.27
N ARG A 341 8.43 9.99 -10.95
CA ARG A 341 9.74 10.66 -10.81
C ARG A 341 9.99 11.21 -9.39
N ASN A 342 8.95 11.58 -8.68
CA ASN A 342 9.05 12.09 -7.31
C ASN A 342 7.85 11.68 -6.46
N THR A 343 8.03 11.77 -5.14
CA THR A 343 7.02 11.38 -4.15
C THR A 343 5.78 12.29 -4.20
N ALA A 344 5.94 13.56 -4.56
CA ALA A 344 4.82 14.51 -4.61
C ALA A 344 3.72 14.09 -5.62
N ILE A 345 4.07 13.35 -6.67
CA ILE A 345 3.09 12.84 -7.65
C ILE A 345 2.82 11.34 -7.47
N GLY A 346 3.77 10.57 -6.92
CA GLY A 346 3.70 9.11 -6.85
C GLY A 346 3.12 8.54 -5.56
N GLN A 347 3.12 9.31 -4.46
CA GLN A 347 2.55 8.80 -3.22
C GLN A 347 1.06 8.47 -3.37
N GLY A 348 0.62 7.40 -2.69
CA GLY A 348 -0.75 6.91 -2.78
C GLY A 348 -1.83 7.95 -2.47
N ALA A 349 -1.52 8.93 -1.60
CA ALA A 349 -2.38 10.07 -1.32
C ALA A 349 -2.63 10.99 -2.54
N ASN A 350 -1.77 10.95 -3.56
CA ASN A 350 -1.84 11.81 -4.75
C ASN A 350 -2.14 11.03 -6.04
N SER A 351 -1.90 9.72 -6.06
CA SER A 351 -2.14 8.86 -7.22
C SER A 351 -3.41 7.99 -7.08
N ALA A 352 -3.53 7.21 -6.02
CA ALA A 352 -4.62 6.25 -5.82
C ALA A 352 -5.83 6.81 -5.04
N LEU A 353 -5.58 7.58 -3.96
CA LEU A 353 -6.64 8.19 -3.14
C LEU A 353 -7.63 9.05 -3.96
N PRO A 354 -7.21 9.84 -4.97
CA PRO A 354 -8.13 10.61 -5.80
C PRO A 354 -9.21 9.77 -6.49
N ILE A 355 -8.88 8.55 -6.94
CA ILE A 355 -9.82 7.65 -7.60
C ILE A 355 -10.93 7.25 -6.62
N PHE A 356 -10.56 6.82 -5.41
CA PHE A 356 -11.53 6.55 -4.35
C PHE A 356 -12.38 7.77 -4.00
N ALA A 357 -11.75 8.93 -3.88
CA ALA A 357 -12.46 10.16 -3.51
C ALA A 357 -13.52 10.54 -4.54
N LEU A 358 -13.18 10.50 -5.82
CA LEU A 358 -14.11 10.80 -6.92
C LEU A 358 -15.21 9.75 -7.03
N PHE A 359 -14.88 8.47 -6.84
CA PHE A 359 -15.86 7.39 -6.77
C PHE A 359 -16.89 7.66 -5.67
N LEU A 360 -16.44 7.97 -4.43
CA LEU A 360 -17.35 8.21 -3.33
C LEU A 360 -18.14 9.52 -3.50
N GLN A 361 -17.54 10.57 -4.09
CA GLN A 361 -18.27 11.79 -4.47
C GLN A 361 -19.42 11.50 -5.44
N LYS A 362 -19.20 10.66 -6.44
CA LYS A 362 -20.25 10.23 -7.37
C LYS A 362 -21.37 9.48 -6.65
N LEU A 363 -21.05 8.54 -5.78
CA LEU A 363 -22.06 7.83 -4.99
C LEU A 363 -22.86 8.79 -4.10
N ASN A 364 -22.22 9.81 -3.52
CA ASN A 364 -22.89 10.81 -2.68
C ASN A 364 -23.91 11.67 -3.46
N GLN A 365 -23.78 11.77 -4.77
CA GLN A 365 -24.70 12.56 -5.62
C GLN A 365 -26.00 11.80 -5.96
N ASP A 366 -25.99 10.48 -5.80
CA ASP A 366 -27.13 9.64 -6.13
C ASP A 366 -27.80 9.10 -4.86
N LYS A 367 -29.08 9.42 -4.70
CA LYS A 367 -29.87 9.02 -3.53
C LYS A 367 -30.06 7.51 -3.39
N GLU A 368 -29.94 6.76 -4.48
CA GLU A 368 -30.01 5.30 -4.48
C GLU A 368 -28.92 4.70 -3.60
N PHE A 369 -27.76 5.37 -3.49
CA PHE A 369 -26.64 4.92 -2.66
C PHE A 369 -26.61 5.48 -1.25
N ASN A 370 -27.69 6.15 -0.78
CA ASN A 370 -27.72 6.75 0.56
C ASN A 370 -27.47 5.73 1.68
N GLU A 371 -27.95 4.50 1.56
CA GLU A 371 -27.69 3.43 2.54
C GLU A 371 -26.18 3.14 2.69
N ILE A 372 -25.42 3.28 1.62
CA ILE A 372 -23.97 3.09 1.61
C ILE A 372 -23.26 4.35 2.09
N THR A 373 -23.63 5.51 1.55
CA THR A 373 -22.89 6.76 1.72
C THR A 373 -23.13 7.44 3.06
N GLN A 374 -24.32 7.23 3.67
CA GLN A 374 -24.67 7.81 4.97
C GLN A 374 -24.41 6.88 6.15
N ALA A 375 -24.00 5.64 5.89
CA ALA A 375 -23.68 4.68 6.94
C ALA A 375 -22.59 5.22 7.88
N ARG A 376 -22.71 4.91 9.17
CA ARG A 376 -21.72 5.28 10.20
C ARG A 376 -21.17 4.03 10.86
N PHE A 377 -19.89 4.06 11.23
CA PHE A 377 -19.34 3.02 12.09
C PHE A 377 -20.05 3.05 13.45
N LYS A 378 -20.17 1.86 14.06
CA LYS A 378 -20.63 1.80 15.44
C LYS A 378 -19.67 2.58 16.32
N MET A 379 -20.20 3.31 17.28
CA MET A 379 -19.39 3.97 18.30
C MET A 379 -18.51 2.94 19.01
N PRO A 380 -17.24 3.26 19.29
CA PRO A 380 -16.38 2.38 20.07
C PRO A 380 -16.97 2.14 21.46
N SER A 381 -16.72 0.97 22.03
CA SER A 381 -17.10 0.67 23.40
C SER A 381 -16.35 1.56 24.39
N SER A 382 -16.90 1.73 25.61
CA SER A 382 -16.23 2.48 26.68
C SER A 382 -14.82 1.95 26.96
N GLU A 383 -14.64 0.63 26.92
CA GLU A 383 -13.32 -0.02 27.04
C GLU A 383 -12.34 0.47 25.98
N VAL A 384 -12.77 0.54 24.70
CA VAL A 384 -11.92 1.03 23.61
C VAL A 384 -11.60 2.51 23.76
N VAL A 385 -12.57 3.32 24.16
CA VAL A 385 -12.35 4.75 24.43
C VAL A 385 -11.29 4.94 25.51
N GLU A 386 -11.41 4.22 26.63
CA GLU A 386 -10.44 4.25 27.74
C GLU A 386 -9.05 3.75 27.31
N MET A 387 -9.00 2.64 26.54
CA MET A 387 -7.73 2.09 26.02
C MET A 387 -6.99 3.04 25.08
N MET A 388 -7.68 3.93 24.41
CA MET A 388 -7.12 4.87 23.44
C MET A 388 -6.98 6.31 24.01
N ASP A 389 -7.35 6.52 25.27
CA ASP A 389 -7.20 7.80 25.97
C ASP A 389 -5.75 8.01 26.42
N CYS A 390 -4.94 8.48 25.51
CA CYS A 390 -3.53 8.79 25.73
C CYS A 390 -3.05 9.89 24.78
N GLU A 391 -2.03 10.62 25.24
CA GLU A 391 -1.37 11.64 24.44
C GLU A 391 -0.82 11.05 23.14
N GLU A 392 -0.83 11.82 22.06
CA GLU A 392 -0.30 11.40 20.74
C GLU A 392 1.20 11.10 20.80
N SER A 393 1.91 11.83 21.62
CA SER A 393 3.34 11.70 21.83
C SER A 393 3.73 11.89 23.29
N GLN A 394 4.83 11.27 23.66
CA GLN A 394 5.44 11.35 24.98
C GLN A 394 6.94 11.62 24.85
N ARG A 395 7.49 12.44 25.71
CA ARG A 395 8.93 12.70 25.75
C ARG A 395 9.61 11.83 26.77
N ASP A 396 10.77 11.25 26.42
CA ASP A 396 11.60 10.49 27.36
C ASP A 396 11.88 11.26 28.65
N GLY A 397 11.79 10.59 29.79
CA GLY A 397 12.13 11.14 31.08
C GLY A 397 13.60 11.54 31.18
N PHE A 398 13.96 12.32 32.20
CA PHE A 398 15.34 12.82 32.39
C PHE A 398 16.36 11.66 32.47
N PHE A 399 16.05 10.59 33.18
CA PHE A 399 16.95 9.43 33.31
C PHE A 399 17.09 8.62 32.03
N GLU A 400 15.99 8.44 31.26
CA GLU A 400 16.03 7.76 29.98
C GLU A 400 16.88 8.54 28.96
N ARG A 401 16.79 9.87 28.94
CA ARG A 401 17.63 10.73 28.10
C ARG A 401 19.13 10.60 28.39
N LEU A 402 19.50 10.40 29.65
CA LEU A 402 20.90 10.16 30.04
C LEU A 402 21.43 8.81 29.52
N LEU A 403 20.55 7.81 29.38
CA LEU A 403 20.91 6.45 28.93
C LEU A 403 20.88 6.30 27.40
N THR A 404 20.03 7.06 26.72
CA THR A 404 19.74 6.93 25.26
C THR A 404 20.46 7.95 24.39
N ASN A 405 21.49 8.67 24.86
CA ASN A 405 22.18 9.76 24.16
C ASN A 405 22.34 9.49 22.62
N PRO A 406 21.54 10.14 21.75
CA PRO A 406 21.49 9.87 20.30
C PRO A 406 22.76 10.29 19.56
N GLU A 407 23.57 11.22 20.11
CA GLU A 407 24.82 11.69 19.46
C GLU A 407 25.91 10.62 19.34
N LYS A 408 25.82 9.53 20.14
CA LYS A 408 26.82 8.46 20.09
C LYS A 408 26.62 7.44 18.97
N LYS A 409 25.50 7.45 18.26
CA LYS A 409 25.20 6.48 17.18
C LYS A 409 25.64 6.95 15.79
N LYS A 410 25.97 8.23 15.58
CA LYS A 410 26.43 8.77 14.30
C LYS A 410 27.94 8.68 14.03
N GLY A 411 28.72 8.09 14.92
CA GLY A 411 30.18 8.06 14.78
C GLY A 411 30.82 6.80 15.30
N ASN A 412 30.80 5.72 14.56
CA ASN A 412 31.78 4.66 14.75
C ASN A 412 32.15 3.93 13.45
N ASN A 413 32.80 4.65 12.55
CA ASN A 413 33.78 4.07 11.63
C ASN A 413 35.14 4.57 12.08
N GLY A 414 35.92 3.74 12.77
CA GLY A 414 37.32 4.05 13.06
C GLY A 414 37.78 3.58 14.43
N ASN A 415 38.55 2.52 14.48
CA ASN A 415 39.55 2.10 15.47
C ASN A 415 39.64 2.92 16.76
N GLY A 416 39.29 2.34 17.90
CA GLY A 416 39.71 2.99 19.14
C GLY A 416 39.14 2.43 20.44
N LYS A 417 39.95 1.76 21.18
CA LYS A 417 40.00 1.55 22.65
C LYS A 417 38.70 1.77 23.43
N LYS A 418 38.12 0.70 23.94
CA LYS A 418 37.02 0.68 24.90
C LYS A 418 37.30 1.62 26.08
N LYS A 419 36.63 2.77 26.14
CA LYS A 419 36.56 3.61 27.32
C LYS A 419 35.46 3.06 28.24
N LYS A 420 35.83 2.73 29.50
CA LYS A 420 34.90 2.30 30.56
C LYS A 420 33.78 3.37 30.72
N GLY A 421 32.52 2.95 30.75
CA GLY A 421 31.37 3.81 30.89
C GLY A 421 31.36 4.59 32.21
N PHE A 422 30.65 5.72 32.21
CA PHE A 422 30.51 6.65 33.34
C PHE A 422 30.12 5.96 34.67
N PHE A 423 29.24 4.98 34.64
CA PHE A 423 28.79 4.23 35.81
C PHE A 423 29.87 3.34 36.44
N SER A 424 30.82 2.79 35.70
CA SER A 424 31.93 2.00 36.26
C SER A 424 32.95 2.87 37.00
N ARG A 425 32.90 4.20 36.83
CA ARG A 425 33.72 5.16 37.60
C ARG A 425 33.08 5.58 38.91
N LEU A 426 31.74 5.56 39.02
CA LEU A 426 31.00 5.98 40.21
C LEU A 426 30.82 4.86 41.27
N PHE A 427 30.78 3.61 40.82
CA PHE A 427 30.49 2.45 41.71
C PHE A 427 31.60 1.39 41.72
N GLY A 428 32.77 1.68 41.15
CA GLY A 428 33.92 0.79 41.25
C GLY A 428 34.49 0.82 42.67
N LYS A 429 34.19 -0.22 43.45
CA LYS A 429 34.85 -0.44 44.76
C LYS A 429 36.37 -0.44 44.58
N LYS A 430 37.04 0.35 45.42
CA LYS A 430 38.44 0.20 45.73
C LYS A 430 38.58 -1.03 46.61
N ASP A 431 39.01 -2.14 46.06
CA ASP A 431 39.66 -3.16 46.89
C ASP A 431 41.15 -2.78 46.98
N LYS A 432 41.52 -2.44 48.20
CA LYS A 432 42.88 -2.41 48.67
C LYS A 432 43.11 -3.77 49.36
N ASN A 433 44.00 -4.54 48.83
CA ASN A 433 45.20 -5.08 49.48
C ASN A 433 45.99 -5.88 48.46
#